data_e80facd9355a6f7b2ff7b01b9c2d23df
#
_entry.id   e80facd9355a6f7b2ff7b01b9c2d23df
#
_cell.length_a   1.000
_cell.length_b   1.000
_cell.length_c   1.000
_cell.angle_alpha   90.00
_cell.angle_beta   90.00
_cell.angle_gamma   90.00
#
_symmetry.space_group_name_H-M   'P 1'
#
loop_
_entity.id
_entity.type
_entity.pdbx_description
1 polymer ?
#
loop_
_entity_poly.entity_id
_entity_poly.type
_entity_poly.pdbx_seq_one_letter_code
_entity_poly.pdbx_strand_id
1 'polypeptide(L)'
;MKKIKVLTLSMCLLTVFGCSTKQGTGTLIGTGGGAALGGIIGAIVGHGKGAAIGAAIGGAVGAGTGAIIGKHMDKVAAETAAQVQNAKVEEVTDANGLKAVKVTFDSGILFATNKAVLNQTSKQELAKFSSVLQKNSDCHIDIYGHTDSTGNDGINVPLSNQRAQSVVDYLKSCGVSASQFQNVSGKGSSEPVADNSTAGGRQQNRRVEVYLYASQTMVDAANNGTLR
;
A
#
# COMPACT_ATOMS: atom_id res chain seq x y z
N MET A 1 7.58 2.16 80.03
CA MET A 1 8.70 2.13 79.12
C MET A 1 8.29 1.29 77.91
N LYS A 2 7.69 1.91 76.88
CA LYS A 2 7.21 1.24 75.67
C LYS A 2 8.07 1.78 74.52
N LYS A 3 8.79 0.86 73.86
CA LYS A 3 9.63 1.16 72.72
C LYS A 3 8.77 1.25 71.46
N ILE A 4 8.73 2.43 70.80
CA ILE A 4 8.08 2.65 69.53
C ILE A 4 9.07 2.22 68.44
N LYS A 5 8.70 1.24 67.60
CA LYS A 5 9.42 0.86 66.40
C LYS A 5 8.94 1.71 65.25
N VAL A 6 9.82 2.57 64.76
CA VAL A 6 9.57 3.34 63.54
C VAL A 6 9.90 2.46 62.32
N LEU A 7 8.90 2.21 61.50
CA LEU A 7 9.01 1.47 60.22
C LEU A 7 9.31 2.48 59.12
N THR A 8 10.55 2.55 58.67
CA THR A 8 10.93 3.36 57.52
C THR A 8 10.58 2.65 56.23
N LEU A 9 9.62 3.23 55.49
CA LEU A 9 9.23 2.82 54.18
C LEU A 9 10.27 3.35 53.14
N SER A 10 11.13 2.49 52.65
CA SER A 10 12.13 2.84 51.62
C SER A 10 11.44 2.87 50.25
N MET A 11 11.31 4.07 49.69
CA MET A 11 10.78 4.31 48.36
C MET A 11 11.93 4.16 47.34
N CYS A 12 12.02 3.03 46.68
CA CYS A 12 12.97 2.82 45.57
C CYS A 12 12.52 3.60 44.34
N LEU A 13 13.21 4.71 44.08
CA LEU A 13 13.10 5.49 42.86
C LEU A 13 13.96 4.79 41.79
N LEU A 14 13.32 4.05 40.88
CA LEU A 14 13.98 3.47 39.70
C LEU A 14 14.16 4.56 38.65
N THR A 15 15.33 5.17 38.59
CA THR A 15 15.77 5.99 37.46
C THR A 15 16.22 5.07 36.34
N VAL A 16 15.43 5.00 35.26
CA VAL A 16 15.82 4.32 34.03
C VAL A 16 16.72 5.27 33.23
N PHE A 17 18.01 5.03 33.29
CA PHE A 17 18.97 5.63 32.35
C PHE A 17 18.82 4.94 31.01
N GLY A 18 18.21 5.62 30.03
CA GLY A 18 18.18 5.21 28.65
C GLY A 18 19.54 5.37 28.00
N CYS A 19 20.28 4.29 27.82
CA CYS A 19 21.43 4.28 26.93
C CYS A 19 20.97 4.37 25.46
N SER A 20 21.35 5.47 24.82
CA SER A 20 21.25 5.63 23.37
C SER A 20 22.28 4.72 22.69
N THR A 21 21.86 3.58 22.18
CA THR A 21 22.66 2.80 21.24
C THR A 21 22.09 2.96 19.84
N LYS A 22 22.89 3.56 18.96
CA LYS A 22 22.72 3.46 17.51
C LYS A 22 22.95 2.01 17.11
N GLN A 23 21.91 1.29 16.75
CA GLN A 23 21.89 0.21 15.76
C GLN A 23 20.63 -0.66 15.93
N GLY A 24 19.95 -0.92 14.82
CA GLY A 24 18.96 -1.98 14.73
C GLY A 24 17.53 -1.50 14.66
N THR A 25 17.01 -1.41 13.45
CA THR A 25 15.58 -1.38 13.14
C THR A 25 14.95 -2.67 13.66
N GLY A 26 14.60 -2.68 14.93
CA GLY A 26 13.91 -3.78 15.59
C GLY A 26 12.42 -3.52 15.60
N THR A 27 11.69 -4.42 15.02
CA THR A 27 10.24 -4.55 15.04
C THR A 27 9.70 -4.43 16.47
N LEU A 28 9.05 -3.31 16.81
CA LEU A 28 8.27 -3.20 18.04
C LEU A 28 6.81 -3.52 17.70
N ILE A 29 6.50 -4.82 17.72
CA ILE A 29 5.12 -5.28 17.89
C ILE A 29 4.89 -5.29 19.41
N GLY A 30 4.34 -4.20 19.93
CA GLY A 30 3.98 -4.05 21.34
C GLY A 30 2.48 -3.83 21.44
N THR A 31 1.81 -4.78 22.04
CA THR A 31 0.39 -4.74 22.43
C THR A 31 0.13 -3.57 23.38
N GLY A 32 -0.76 -2.65 22.96
CA GLY A 32 -1.37 -1.67 23.86
C GLY A 32 -1.18 -0.22 23.43
N GLY A 33 -2.18 0.39 22.85
CA GLY A 33 -2.24 1.84 22.61
C GLY A 33 -2.46 2.24 21.16
N GLY A 34 -3.68 2.12 20.67
CA GLY A 34 -4.05 2.50 19.33
C GLY A 34 -4.25 4.00 19.12
N ALA A 35 -3.19 4.81 19.14
CA ALA A 35 -3.32 6.22 18.77
C ALA A 35 -2.06 6.89 18.18
N ALA A 36 -0.97 6.18 17.93
CA ALA A 36 0.28 6.84 17.54
C ALA A 36 1.04 6.20 16.35
N LEU A 37 0.43 5.31 15.57
CA LEU A 37 1.14 4.60 14.50
C LEU A 37 0.85 5.08 13.06
N GLY A 38 0.05 6.14 12.88
CA GLY A 38 -0.27 6.68 11.56
C GLY A 38 0.90 7.34 10.80
N GLY A 39 2.10 7.41 11.38
CA GLY A 39 3.22 8.15 10.82
C GLY A 39 4.39 7.35 10.25
N ILE A 40 4.41 6.01 10.41
CA ILE A 40 5.66 5.26 10.19
C ILE A 40 5.64 4.39 8.94
N ILE A 41 4.51 4.10 8.33
CA ILE A 41 4.41 3.08 7.28
C ILE A 41 4.61 3.64 5.86
N GLY A 42 4.48 4.96 5.67
CA GLY A 42 4.89 5.60 4.41
C GLY A 42 6.39 5.51 4.07
N ALA A 43 7.22 5.04 5.03
CA ALA A 43 8.67 4.94 4.87
C ALA A 43 9.17 3.55 4.42
N ILE A 44 8.32 2.51 4.40
CA ILE A 44 8.75 1.14 4.13
C ILE A 44 8.57 0.73 2.66
N VAL A 45 7.73 1.42 1.90
CA VAL A 45 7.40 1.05 0.51
C VAL A 45 8.23 1.81 -0.54
N GLY A 46 9.31 2.43 -0.18
CA GLY A 46 10.20 3.06 -1.15
C GLY A 46 11.27 3.91 -0.48
N HIS A 47 12.47 3.83 -0.97
CA HIS A 47 13.59 4.66 -0.56
C HIS A 47 13.25 6.15 -0.83
N GLY A 48 12.65 6.81 0.17
CA GLY A 48 12.37 8.24 0.18
C GLY A 48 11.00 8.63 -0.40
N LYS A 49 10.12 9.15 0.46
CA LYS A 49 8.85 9.83 0.14
C LYS A 49 7.78 8.98 -0.56
N GLY A 50 7.55 7.76 -0.09
CA GLY A 50 6.40 6.95 -0.54
C GLY A 50 5.08 7.66 -0.25
N ALA A 51 4.20 7.75 -1.25
CA ALA A 51 2.85 8.25 -1.06
C ALA A 51 2.15 7.39 0.00
N ALA A 52 1.47 8.02 0.94
CA ALA A 52 0.62 7.30 1.88
C ALA A 52 -0.48 6.60 1.07
N ILE A 53 -0.50 5.27 1.12
CA ILE A 53 -1.51 4.45 0.46
C ILE A 53 -2.70 4.37 1.40
N GLY A 54 -3.85 4.63 0.89
CA GLY A 54 -5.10 4.56 1.63
C GLY A 54 -5.53 5.91 2.21
N ALA A 55 -6.80 6.22 2.11
CA ALA A 55 -7.42 7.33 2.80
C ALA A 55 -7.48 7.03 4.31
N ALA A 56 -7.43 8.05 5.14
CA ALA A 56 -7.65 7.90 6.57
C ALA A 56 -9.05 7.28 6.79
N ILE A 57 -9.08 6.10 7.41
CA ILE A 57 -10.32 5.45 7.81
C ILE A 57 -10.80 6.14 9.08
N GLY A 58 -12.02 6.67 9.05
CA GLY A 58 -12.65 7.28 10.22
C GLY A 58 -13.04 6.21 11.24
N GLY A 59 -12.28 6.13 12.34
CA GLY A 59 -12.58 5.22 13.43
C GLY A 59 -11.38 4.36 13.86
N ALA A 60 -11.41 3.89 15.09
CA ALA A 60 -10.37 3.00 15.61
C ALA A 60 -10.57 1.58 15.04
N VAL A 61 -9.55 1.09 14.31
CA VAL A 61 -9.51 -0.30 13.87
C VAL A 61 -8.98 -1.14 15.03
N GLY A 62 -9.86 -1.94 15.65
CA GLY A 62 -9.48 -2.87 16.70
C GLY A 62 -8.61 -4.02 16.18
N ALA A 63 -7.83 -4.65 17.07
CA ALA A 63 -6.97 -5.78 16.70
C ALA A 63 -7.75 -6.94 16.05
N GLY A 64 -8.98 -7.20 16.49
CA GLY A 64 -9.86 -8.21 15.90
C GLY A 64 -10.29 -7.85 14.47
N THR A 65 -10.67 -6.61 14.24
CA THR A 65 -11.04 -6.08 12.91
C THR A 65 -9.88 -6.17 11.94
N GLY A 66 -8.68 -5.76 12.37
CA GLY A 66 -7.47 -5.86 11.57
C GLY A 66 -7.15 -7.30 11.13
N ALA A 67 -7.37 -8.28 12.02
CA ALA A 67 -7.15 -9.69 11.69
C ALA A 67 -8.17 -10.21 10.64
N ILE A 68 -9.42 -9.79 10.73
CA ILE A 68 -10.47 -10.17 9.77
C ILE A 68 -10.16 -9.57 8.40
N ILE A 69 -9.87 -8.27 8.36
CA ILE A 69 -9.47 -7.58 7.12
C ILE A 69 -8.19 -8.20 6.55
N GLY A 70 -7.20 -8.50 7.40
CA GLY A 70 -5.96 -9.16 6.97
C GLY A 70 -6.22 -10.47 6.25
N LYS A 71 -7.05 -11.34 6.81
CA LYS A 71 -7.47 -12.59 6.16
C LYS A 71 -8.16 -12.38 4.81
N HIS A 72 -9.04 -11.40 4.73
CA HIS A 72 -9.72 -11.05 3.48
C HIS A 72 -8.71 -10.56 2.44
N MET A 73 -7.78 -9.68 2.81
CA MET A 73 -6.74 -9.17 1.91
C MET A 73 -5.74 -10.26 1.47
N ASP A 74 -5.42 -11.25 2.33
CA ASP A 74 -4.63 -12.42 1.94
C ASP A 74 -5.32 -13.22 0.81
N LYS A 75 -6.64 -13.38 0.89
CA LYS A 75 -7.44 -14.02 -0.16
C LYS A 75 -7.44 -13.19 -1.45
N VAL A 76 -7.60 -11.86 -1.34
CA VAL A 76 -7.51 -10.94 -2.50
C VAL A 76 -6.14 -11.03 -3.16
N ALA A 77 -5.05 -11.06 -2.38
CA ALA A 77 -3.69 -11.23 -2.91
C ALA A 77 -3.52 -12.56 -3.65
N ALA A 78 -3.98 -13.66 -3.05
CA ALA A 78 -3.92 -14.99 -3.66
C ALA A 78 -4.76 -15.09 -4.95
N GLU A 79 -5.98 -14.56 -4.95
CA GLU A 79 -6.85 -14.51 -6.14
C GLU A 79 -6.21 -13.66 -7.25
N THR A 80 -5.63 -12.51 -6.90
CA THR A 80 -4.94 -11.65 -7.85
C THR A 80 -3.74 -12.37 -8.47
N ALA A 81 -2.89 -12.97 -7.64
CA ALA A 81 -1.72 -13.73 -8.12
C ALA A 81 -2.09 -14.92 -9.02
N ALA A 82 -3.22 -15.55 -8.76
CA ALA A 82 -3.71 -16.66 -9.58
C ALA A 82 -4.23 -16.21 -10.97
N GLN A 83 -4.80 -15.00 -11.06
CA GLN A 83 -5.41 -14.49 -12.29
C GLN A 83 -4.45 -13.67 -13.15
N VAL A 84 -3.51 -12.95 -12.56
CA VAL A 84 -2.62 -12.03 -13.26
C VAL A 84 -1.21 -12.61 -13.31
N GLN A 85 -0.79 -13.07 -14.50
CA GLN A 85 0.49 -13.77 -14.67
C GLN A 85 1.67 -12.83 -14.95
N ASN A 86 1.41 -11.64 -15.51
CA ASN A 86 2.42 -10.69 -15.94
C ASN A 86 2.50 -9.47 -15.00
N ALA A 87 2.15 -9.65 -13.74
CA ALA A 87 2.30 -8.63 -12.70
C ALA A 87 2.91 -9.24 -11.45
N LYS A 88 3.63 -8.41 -10.70
CA LYS A 88 4.13 -8.76 -9.38
C LYS A 88 3.06 -8.40 -8.35
N VAL A 89 2.65 -9.35 -7.54
CA VAL A 89 1.69 -9.16 -6.44
C VAL A 89 2.43 -9.23 -5.12
N GLU A 90 2.27 -8.23 -4.28
CA GLU A 90 2.94 -8.09 -2.99
C GLU A 90 1.93 -7.69 -1.92
N GLU A 91 2.05 -8.28 -0.74
CA GLU A 91 1.35 -7.78 0.44
C GLU A 91 2.09 -6.56 1.00
N VAL A 92 1.34 -5.52 1.28
CA VAL A 92 1.86 -4.27 1.86
C VAL A 92 0.94 -3.83 3.01
N THR A 93 1.28 -2.75 3.66
CA THR A 93 0.45 -2.17 4.72
C THR A 93 0.02 -0.77 4.31
N ASP A 94 -1.24 -0.43 4.51
CA ASP A 94 -1.79 0.89 4.23
C ASP A 94 -1.45 1.92 5.34
N ALA A 95 -1.90 3.15 5.14
CA ALA A 95 -1.68 4.25 6.10
C ALA A 95 -2.36 4.03 7.46
N ASN A 96 -3.31 3.12 7.54
CA ASN A 96 -4.04 2.78 8.76
C ASN A 96 -3.46 1.55 9.49
N GLY A 97 -2.35 0.98 8.98
CA GLY A 97 -1.73 -0.23 9.51
C GLY A 97 -2.45 -1.52 9.11
N LEU A 98 -3.37 -1.47 8.15
CA LEU A 98 -4.08 -2.63 7.63
C LEU A 98 -3.33 -3.26 6.46
N LYS A 99 -3.51 -4.57 6.28
CA LYS A 99 -3.01 -5.26 5.10
C LYS A 99 -3.65 -4.69 3.83
N ALA A 100 -2.82 -4.51 2.80
CA ALA A 100 -3.18 -4.08 1.48
C ALA A 100 -2.42 -4.91 0.44
N VAL A 101 -2.85 -4.88 -0.80
CA VAL A 101 -2.23 -5.61 -1.91
C VAL A 101 -1.69 -4.62 -2.92
N LYS A 102 -0.42 -4.76 -3.25
CA LYS A 102 0.24 -4.01 -4.32
C LYS A 102 0.40 -4.90 -5.54
N VAL A 103 -0.08 -4.45 -6.68
CA VAL A 103 0.06 -5.11 -7.97
C VAL A 103 0.89 -4.23 -8.88
N THR A 104 2.06 -4.70 -9.29
CA THR A 104 2.98 -3.94 -10.14
C THR A 104 3.00 -4.53 -11.55
N PHE A 105 2.63 -3.73 -12.53
CA PHE A 105 2.69 -4.05 -13.95
C PHE A 105 3.90 -3.33 -14.57
N ASP A 106 4.74 -4.06 -15.32
CA ASP A 106 5.77 -3.45 -16.15
C ASP A 106 5.10 -2.63 -17.28
N SER A 107 5.47 -1.37 -17.42
CA SER A 107 4.93 -0.52 -18.49
C SER A 107 5.28 -1.02 -19.89
N GLY A 108 6.39 -1.74 -20.06
CA GLY A 108 6.75 -2.37 -21.33
C GLY A 108 5.77 -3.45 -21.76
N ILE A 109 5.13 -4.12 -20.78
CA ILE A 109 4.04 -5.06 -21.03
C ILE A 109 2.75 -4.31 -21.36
N LEU A 110 2.48 -3.20 -20.66
CA LEU A 110 1.22 -2.46 -20.80
C LEU A 110 1.18 -1.57 -22.05
N PHE A 111 2.28 -0.92 -22.42
CA PHE A 111 2.30 0.15 -23.42
C PHE A 111 3.48 0.01 -24.37
N ALA A 112 3.32 0.48 -25.61
CA ALA A 112 4.46 0.72 -26.49
C ALA A 112 5.31 1.90 -25.98
N THR A 113 6.56 1.98 -26.43
CA THR A 113 7.51 3.04 -26.05
C THR A 113 6.89 4.44 -26.28
N ASN A 114 6.96 5.29 -25.28
CA ASN A 114 6.41 6.65 -25.26
C ASN A 114 4.91 6.74 -25.56
N LYS A 115 4.16 5.64 -25.37
CA LYS A 115 2.71 5.60 -25.53
C LYS A 115 2.01 5.33 -24.19
N ALA A 116 0.76 5.75 -24.11
CA ALA A 116 -0.15 5.45 -23.03
C ALA A 116 -1.36 4.61 -23.50
N VAL A 117 -1.35 4.16 -24.75
CA VAL A 117 -2.39 3.29 -25.30
C VAL A 117 -2.06 1.84 -24.95
N LEU A 118 -3.00 1.17 -24.27
CA LEU A 118 -2.86 -0.24 -23.89
C LEU A 118 -2.82 -1.15 -25.12
N ASN A 119 -1.87 -2.05 -25.14
CA ASN A 119 -1.80 -3.09 -26.17
C ASN A 119 -2.79 -4.24 -25.88
N GLN A 120 -2.94 -5.18 -26.82
CA GLN A 120 -3.93 -6.25 -26.69
C GLN A 120 -3.62 -7.23 -25.53
N THR A 121 -2.36 -7.57 -25.32
CA THR A 121 -1.93 -8.42 -24.20
C THR A 121 -2.28 -7.79 -22.85
N SER A 122 -2.01 -6.50 -22.72
CA SER A 122 -2.35 -5.74 -21.51
C SER A 122 -3.84 -5.73 -21.22
N LYS A 123 -4.66 -5.54 -22.26
CA LYS A 123 -6.12 -5.59 -22.12
C LYS A 123 -6.59 -6.95 -21.62
N GLN A 124 -5.99 -8.05 -22.08
CA GLN A 124 -6.32 -9.38 -21.59
C GLN A 124 -5.96 -9.57 -20.11
N GLU A 125 -4.76 -9.12 -19.69
CA GLU A 125 -4.33 -9.21 -18.29
C GLU A 125 -5.19 -8.31 -17.37
N LEU A 126 -5.47 -7.08 -17.79
CA LEU A 126 -6.32 -6.17 -17.05
C LEU A 126 -7.79 -6.63 -17.01
N ALA A 127 -8.29 -7.34 -18.04
CA ALA A 127 -9.61 -7.93 -18.00
C ALA A 127 -9.72 -9.05 -16.96
N LYS A 128 -8.69 -9.91 -16.83
CA LYS A 128 -8.62 -10.91 -15.75
C LYS A 128 -8.57 -10.22 -14.38
N PHE A 129 -7.75 -9.20 -14.25
CA PHE A 129 -7.64 -8.41 -13.02
C PHE A 129 -8.96 -7.72 -12.65
N SER A 130 -9.70 -7.19 -13.64
CA SER A 130 -10.99 -6.55 -13.40
C SER A 130 -12.01 -7.48 -12.75
N SER A 131 -11.96 -8.78 -13.06
CA SER A 131 -12.83 -9.78 -12.43
C SER A 131 -12.57 -9.92 -10.92
N VAL A 132 -11.28 -9.84 -10.51
CA VAL A 132 -10.91 -9.81 -9.09
C VAL A 132 -11.43 -8.54 -8.42
N LEU A 133 -11.27 -7.37 -9.07
CA LEU A 133 -11.72 -6.08 -8.55
C LEU A 133 -13.25 -6.01 -8.39
N GLN A 134 -14.00 -6.53 -9.34
CA GLN A 134 -15.47 -6.60 -9.27
C GLN A 134 -15.95 -7.50 -8.12
N LYS A 135 -15.29 -8.63 -7.93
CA LYS A 135 -15.60 -9.57 -6.84
C LYS A 135 -15.31 -8.97 -5.46
N ASN A 136 -14.28 -8.13 -5.36
CA ASN A 136 -13.84 -7.45 -4.14
C ASN A 136 -14.18 -5.96 -4.22
N SER A 137 -15.47 -5.64 -4.44
CA SER A 137 -15.95 -4.27 -4.65
C SER A 137 -15.91 -3.39 -3.39
N ASP A 138 -15.65 -3.97 -2.25
CA ASP A 138 -15.40 -3.34 -0.96
C ASP A 138 -13.94 -2.90 -0.76
N CYS A 139 -13.06 -3.16 -1.74
CA CYS A 139 -11.71 -2.59 -1.79
C CYS A 139 -11.71 -1.22 -2.47
N HIS A 140 -10.94 -0.29 -1.92
CA HIS A 140 -10.51 0.91 -2.60
C HIS A 140 -9.27 0.64 -3.47
N ILE A 141 -9.09 1.45 -4.52
CA ILE A 141 -8.04 1.28 -5.51
C ILE A 141 -7.31 2.60 -5.71
N ASP A 142 -5.98 2.59 -5.52
CA ASP A 142 -5.09 3.66 -5.94
C ASP A 142 -4.24 3.19 -7.12
N ILE A 143 -4.00 4.07 -8.11
CA ILE A 143 -3.20 3.74 -9.29
C ILE A 143 -2.14 4.81 -9.52
N TYR A 144 -0.87 4.38 -9.56
CA TYR A 144 0.26 5.26 -9.78
C TYR A 144 1.08 4.82 -10.99
N GLY A 145 1.26 5.76 -11.94
CA GLY A 145 2.14 5.57 -13.09
C GLY A 145 3.55 6.09 -12.79
N HIS A 146 4.57 5.39 -13.28
CA HIS A 146 5.97 5.76 -13.12
C HIS A 146 6.73 5.67 -14.45
N THR A 147 7.77 6.48 -14.58
CA THR A 147 8.73 6.44 -15.70
C THR A 147 10.13 6.15 -15.16
N ASP A 148 11.05 5.88 -16.04
CA ASP A 148 12.47 6.00 -15.74
C ASP A 148 12.92 7.48 -15.78
N SER A 149 14.19 7.74 -15.50
CA SER A 149 14.76 9.09 -15.51
C SER A 149 15.10 9.64 -16.89
N THR A 150 14.77 8.93 -17.97
CA THR A 150 15.04 9.40 -19.35
C THR A 150 14.10 10.56 -19.68
N GLY A 151 14.67 11.67 -20.16
CA GLY A 151 13.92 12.90 -20.45
C GLY A 151 13.88 13.85 -19.25
N ASN A 152 12.74 14.51 -19.05
CA ASN A 152 12.51 15.48 -17.98
C ASN A 152 11.08 15.37 -17.42
N ASP A 153 10.81 16.06 -16.33
CA ASP A 153 9.51 16.01 -15.65
C ASP A 153 8.36 16.55 -16.50
N GLY A 154 8.63 17.52 -17.42
CA GLY A 154 7.65 18.04 -18.36
C GLY A 154 7.11 16.98 -19.33
N ILE A 155 7.84 15.89 -19.54
CA ILE A 155 7.45 14.73 -20.36
C ILE A 155 6.97 13.59 -19.45
N ASN A 156 7.75 13.29 -18.42
CA ASN A 156 7.55 12.09 -17.60
C ASN A 156 6.29 12.16 -16.73
N VAL A 157 6.00 13.31 -16.14
CA VAL A 157 4.79 13.47 -15.31
C VAL A 157 3.51 13.32 -16.14
N PRO A 158 3.32 14.05 -17.27
CA PRO A 158 2.15 13.85 -18.13
C PRO A 158 2.02 12.41 -18.66
N LEU A 159 3.13 11.79 -19.11
CA LEU A 159 3.10 10.43 -19.64
C LEU A 159 2.68 9.41 -18.58
N SER A 160 3.21 9.51 -17.38
CA SER A 160 2.85 8.62 -16.27
C SER A 160 1.39 8.81 -15.83
N ASN A 161 0.87 10.05 -15.81
CA ASN A 161 -0.53 10.33 -15.58
C ASN A 161 -1.44 9.70 -16.65
N GLN A 162 -1.12 9.87 -17.92
CA GLN A 162 -1.88 9.28 -19.01
C GLN A 162 -1.90 7.75 -18.95
N ARG A 163 -0.81 7.11 -18.54
CA ARG A 163 -0.72 5.66 -18.35
C ARG A 163 -1.60 5.17 -17.21
N ALA A 164 -1.54 5.84 -16.06
CA ALA A 164 -2.42 5.53 -14.93
C ALA A 164 -3.90 5.68 -15.33
N GLN A 165 -4.25 6.76 -16.03
CA GLN A 165 -5.61 7.00 -16.49
C GLN A 165 -6.08 5.95 -17.50
N SER A 166 -5.22 5.53 -18.44
CA SER A 166 -5.56 4.49 -19.41
C SER A 166 -5.89 3.14 -18.76
N VAL A 167 -5.21 2.80 -17.66
CA VAL A 167 -5.53 1.60 -16.87
C VAL A 167 -6.89 1.76 -16.20
N VAL A 168 -7.17 2.90 -15.56
CA VAL A 168 -8.49 3.19 -14.94
C VAL A 168 -9.62 3.09 -15.95
N ASP A 169 -9.48 3.77 -17.10
CA ASP A 169 -10.52 3.81 -18.12
C ASP A 169 -10.82 2.41 -18.66
N TYR A 170 -9.79 1.59 -18.85
CA TYR A 170 -9.99 0.22 -19.27
C TYR A 170 -10.65 -0.64 -18.19
N LEU A 171 -10.21 -0.56 -16.92
CA LEU A 171 -10.84 -1.30 -15.83
C LEU A 171 -12.31 -0.91 -15.66
N LYS A 172 -12.64 0.38 -15.76
CA LYS A 172 -14.04 0.85 -15.76
C LYS A 172 -14.83 0.28 -16.95
N SER A 173 -14.24 0.23 -18.14
CA SER A 173 -14.88 -0.37 -19.30
C SER A 173 -15.14 -1.87 -19.15
N CYS A 174 -14.34 -2.54 -18.30
CA CYS A 174 -14.54 -3.93 -17.89
C CYS A 174 -15.54 -4.10 -16.74
N GLY A 175 -16.18 -3.02 -16.25
CA GLY A 175 -17.22 -3.09 -15.22
C GLY A 175 -16.75 -2.87 -13.77
N VAL A 176 -15.49 -2.46 -13.56
CA VAL A 176 -15.02 -2.05 -12.21
C VAL A 176 -15.70 -0.74 -11.83
N SER A 177 -16.28 -0.68 -10.62
CA SER A 177 -17.01 0.49 -10.15
C SER A 177 -16.10 1.73 -10.05
N ALA A 178 -16.59 2.86 -10.54
CA ALA A 178 -15.87 4.13 -10.43
C ALA A 178 -15.62 4.55 -8.97
N SER A 179 -16.49 4.16 -8.04
CA SER A 179 -16.36 4.46 -6.61
C SER A 179 -15.20 3.75 -5.91
N GLN A 180 -14.66 2.68 -6.51
CA GLN A 180 -13.50 2.01 -5.96
C GLN A 180 -12.21 2.84 -6.15
N PHE A 181 -12.10 3.63 -7.23
CA PHE A 181 -10.90 4.42 -7.53
C PHE A 181 -10.83 5.68 -6.67
N GLN A 182 -9.79 5.79 -5.84
CA GLN A 182 -9.60 6.92 -4.94
C GLN A 182 -8.51 7.87 -5.44
N ASN A 183 -7.31 7.38 -5.67
CA ASN A 183 -6.19 8.18 -6.14
C ASN A 183 -5.66 7.63 -7.47
N VAL A 184 -5.58 8.50 -8.48
CA VAL A 184 -5.01 8.17 -9.78
C VAL A 184 -4.03 9.27 -10.16
N SER A 185 -2.74 8.96 -10.22
CA SER A 185 -1.73 9.97 -10.54
C SER A 185 -0.46 9.40 -11.17
N GLY A 186 0.22 10.24 -11.94
CA GLY A 186 1.55 9.97 -12.43
C GLY A 186 2.61 10.57 -11.51
N LYS A 187 3.62 9.79 -11.19
CA LYS A 187 4.76 10.17 -10.37
C LYS A 187 5.99 10.56 -11.19
N GLY A 188 5.91 10.44 -12.53
CA GLY A 188 7.07 10.65 -13.37
C GLY A 188 8.23 9.74 -12.94
N SER A 189 9.43 10.28 -12.86
CA SER A 189 10.65 9.58 -12.42
C SER A 189 11.01 9.81 -10.94
N SER A 190 10.12 10.41 -10.14
CA SER A 190 10.43 10.85 -8.77
C SER A 190 10.55 9.71 -7.75
N GLU A 191 9.99 8.52 -8.05
CA GLU A 191 9.96 7.38 -7.15
C GLU A 191 10.59 6.13 -7.80
N PRO A 192 11.93 6.11 -8.02
CA PRO A 192 12.60 4.97 -8.64
C PRO A 192 12.66 3.78 -7.65
N VAL A 193 12.46 2.56 -8.17
CA VAL A 193 12.61 1.30 -7.42
C VAL A 193 13.90 0.57 -7.77
N ALA A 194 14.61 1.02 -8.81
CA ALA A 194 15.88 0.46 -9.26
C ALA A 194 16.80 1.55 -9.81
N ASP A 195 18.07 1.21 -10.02
CA ASP A 195 19.07 2.15 -10.51
C ASP A 195 18.81 2.55 -11.97
N ASN A 196 18.56 3.83 -12.19
CA ASN A 196 18.32 4.42 -13.51
C ASN A 196 19.55 4.42 -14.43
N SER A 197 20.76 4.21 -13.92
CA SER A 197 21.98 4.12 -14.74
C SER A 197 21.99 2.88 -15.62
N THR A 198 21.32 1.79 -15.19
CA THR A 198 21.25 0.52 -15.90
C THR A 198 19.98 0.40 -16.76
N ALA A 199 20.06 -0.33 -17.88
CA ALA A 199 18.90 -0.58 -18.73
C ALA A 199 17.83 -1.40 -17.98
N GLY A 200 18.23 -2.41 -17.21
CA GLY A 200 17.32 -3.24 -16.40
C GLY A 200 16.64 -2.44 -15.30
N GLY A 201 17.38 -1.54 -14.62
CA GLY A 201 16.79 -0.68 -13.60
C GLY A 201 15.80 0.33 -14.19
N ARG A 202 16.09 0.92 -15.33
CA ARG A 202 15.12 1.77 -16.05
C ARG A 202 13.85 1.00 -16.44
N GLN A 203 14.00 -0.27 -16.86
CA GLN A 203 12.83 -1.11 -17.15
C GLN A 203 11.95 -1.29 -15.92
N GLN A 204 12.52 -1.59 -14.76
CA GLN A 204 11.78 -1.74 -13.51
C GLN A 204 11.12 -0.43 -13.06
N ASN A 205 11.75 0.72 -13.31
CA ASN A 205 11.19 2.02 -12.98
C ASN A 205 9.98 2.39 -13.85
N ARG A 206 9.95 1.94 -15.12
CA ARG A 206 8.78 2.08 -16.00
C ARG A 206 7.70 1.07 -15.62
N ARG A 207 6.79 1.46 -14.72
CA ARG A 207 5.76 0.59 -14.16
C ARG A 207 4.46 1.32 -13.88
N VAL A 208 3.40 0.56 -13.69
CA VAL A 208 2.15 1.04 -13.08
C VAL A 208 1.91 0.21 -11.83
N GLU A 209 1.68 0.88 -10.72
CA GLU A 209 1.36 0.26 -9.44
C GLU A 209 -0.13 0.45 -9.15
N VAL A 210 -0.78 -0.63 -8.78
CA VAL A 210 -2.19 -0.65 -8.35
C VAL A 210 -2.21 -1.14 -6.91
N TYR A 211 -2.81 -0.37 -6.02
CA TYR A 211 -2.95 -0.71 -4.62
C TYR A 211 -4.42 -0.99 -4.30
N LEU A 212 -4.67 -2.11 -3.65
CA LEU A 212 -5.98 -2.52 -3.15
C LEU A 212 -5.92 -2.46 -1.63
N TYR A 213 -6.84 -1.75 -1.01
CA TYR A 213 -6.90 -1.61 0.43
C TYR A 213 -8.35 -1.50 0.93
N ALA A 214 -8.55 -1.70 2.22
CA ALA A 214 -9.87 -1.72 2.81
C ALA A 214 -10.59 -0.37 2.65
N SER A 215 -11.84 -0.39 2.19
CA SER A 215 -12.73 0.76 2.26
C SER A 215 -13.32 0.91 3.66
N GLN A 216 -13.94 2.06 3.95
CA GLN A 216 -14.72 2.23 5.19
C GLN A 216 -15.81 1.16 5.32
N THR A 217 -16.48 0.82 4.22
CA THR A 217 -17.52 -0.23 4.20
C THR A 217 -16.97 -1.59 4.62
N MET A 218 -15.75 -1.96 4.16
CA MET A 218 -15.09 -3.19 4.58
C MET A 218 -14.77 -3.17 6.07
N VAL A 219 -14.29 -2.05 6.60
CA VAL A 219 -14.00 -1.90 8.04
C VAL A 219 -15.27 -2.02 8.87
N ASP A 220 -16.36 -1.38 8.45
CA ASP A 220 -17.65 -1.46 9.13
C ASP A 220 -18.20 -2.89 9.09
N ALA A 221 -18.08 -3.59 7.97
CA ALA A 221 -18.47 -4.98 7.84
C ALA A 221 -17.64 -5.92 8.75
N ALA A 222 -16.33 -5.66 8.86
CA ALA A 222 -15.46 -6.41 9.75
C ALA A 222 -15.79 -6.15 11.24
N ASN A 223 -16.08 -4.91 11.62
CA ASN A 223 -16.50 -4.54 12.97
C ASN A 223 -17.83 -5.20 13.36
N ASN A 224 -18.75 -5.33 12.41
CA ASN A 224 -20.08 -5.93 12.61
C ASN A 224 -20.09 -7.45 12.42
N GLY A 225 -18.96 -8.07 12.11
CA GLY A 225 -18.85 -9.52 11.88
C GLY A 225 -19.55 -10.01 10.59
N THR A 226 -19.81 -9.12 9.64
CA THR A 226 -20.51 -9.43 8.37
C THR A 226 -19.57 -9.56 7.17
N LEU A 227 -18.27 -9.24 7.33
CA LEU A 227 -17.27 -9.43 6.27
C LEU A 227 -17.05 -10.94 6.03
N ARG A 228 -17.16 -11.39 4.76
CA ARG A 228 -17.08 -12.80 4.36
C ARG A 228 -15.86 -13.11 3.50
#